data_d23de391b177d366fe4e43dcfbf0502a
#
_entry.id   d23de391b177d366fe4e43dcfbf0502a
#
_cell.length_a   1.000
_cell.length_b   1.000
_cell.length_c   1.000
_cell.angle_alpha   90.00
_cell.angle_beta   90.00
_cell.angle_gamma   90.00
#
_symmetry.space_group_name_H-M   'P 1'
#
loop_
_entity.id
_entity.type
_entity.pdbx_description
1 polymer ?
#
loop_
_entity_poly.entity_id
_entity_poly.type
_entity_poly.pdbx_seq_one_letter_code
_entity_poly.pdbx_strand_id
1 'polypeptide(L)'
;VKYISKSLTSSGAFSHIIFLFGPTGVGKTELLLDLDPQRFSVINADSIQVYRHLDIGSAKASKEVQNTITHYLIDVQDPWEQFSVGDFISYADKACEKIHQEGKIPIISGGTAYYFKHFLYGLSEAPPSDEAVRAQVSALIELHGNEWAFRRLSEVDPVSAERIHPSDMYRVSRALEVYEASGKPLSSFSLPAEPRYGMHPLVIGLARDSALLRSRIGLRIKKMFDEGLEDEIRGLLRMGAESSWPGLQGIGYKEFFQAMEHGEWSRSIIADQIERNSRFYAKRQMTFFKSFSEVKWMDPADKQAILTEIAQYCCS
;
A
#
# COMPACT_ATOMS: atom_id res chain seq x y z
N VAL A 1 2.75 23.97 -4.07
CA VAL A 1 4.13 23.57 -4.39
C VAL A 1 4.09 22.83 -5.71
N LYS A 2 4.74 23.38 -6.75
CA LYS A 2 4.75 22.84 -8.11
C LYS A 2 5.51 21.50 -8.12
N TYR A 3 4.80 20.39 -8.15
CA TYR A 3 5.37 19.10 -8.56
C TYR A 3 5.43 19.06 -10.10
N ILE A 4 6.30 19.86 -10.68
CA ILE A 4 6.79 19.63 -12.04
C ILE A 4 8.18 19.06 -11.84
N SER A 5 8.32 17.74 -11.85
CA SER A 5 9.62 17.12 -12.03
C SER A 5 10.07 17.35 -13.47
N LYS A 6 10.68 18.48 -13.73
CA LYS A 6 11.56 18.63 -14.88
C LYS A 6 12.89 17.98 -14.55
N SER A 7 13.30 17.11 -15.45
CA SER A 7 14.60 16.46 -15.57
C SER A 7 14.84 15.18 -14.77
N LEU A 8 14.27 14.08 -15.23
CA LEU A 8 14.89 12.77 -15.10
C LEU A 8 15.00 12.20 -16.52
N THR A 9 15.91 12.75 -17.29
CA THR A 9 16.31 12.22 -18.61
C THR A 9 17.50 11.29 -18.45
N SER A 10 17.35 10.20 -17.73
CA SER A 10 18.18 9.02 -17.94
C SER A 10 17.22 7.84 -18.17
N SER A 11 16.96 7.56 -19.44
CA SER A 11 16.15 6.44 -19.92
C SER A 11 16.61 5.06 -19.43
N GLY A 12 17.71 4.98 -18.69
CA GLY A 12 18.26 3.76 -18.13
C GLY A 12 17.74 3.40 -16.73
N ALA A 13 17.36 4.37 -15.89
CA ALA A 13 17.03 4.11 -14.48
C ALA A 13 15.74 3.29 -14.25
N PHE A 14 14.92 3.12 -15.29
CA PHE A 14 13.66 2.38 -15.23
C PHE A 14 13.57 1.23 -16.25
N SER A 15 14.70 0.85 -16.86
CA SER A 15 14.74 -0.18 -17.91
C SER A 15 14.49 -1.59 -17.36
N HIS A 16 14.95 -1.88 -16.14
CA HIS A 16 14.78 -3.17 -15.50
C HIS A 16 14.22 -2.98 -14.09
N ILE A 17 12.93 -3.25 -13.92
CA ILE A 17 12.23 -3.20 -12.64
C ILE A 17 11.38 -4.46 -12.50
N ILE A 18 11.38 -5.06 -11.32
CA ILE A 18 10.55 -6.21 -11.03
C ILE A 18 9.45 -5.80 -10.05
N PHE A 19 8.21 -6.10 -10.37
CA PHE A 19 7.08 -6.03 -9.44
C PHE A 19 6.83 -7.42 -8.87
N LEU A 20 6.93 -7.54 -7.55
CA LEU A 20 6.63 -8.76 -6.83
C LEU A 20 5.52 -8.48 -5.83
N PHE A 21 4.30 -8.80 -6.17
CA PHE A 21 3.15 -8.50 -5.35
C PHE A 21 2.31 -9.74 -5.01
N GLY A 22 1.39 -9.57 -4.12
CA GLY A 22 0.45 -10.60 -3.69
C GLY A 22 -0.14 -10.26 -2.32
N PRO A 23 -1.15 -11.01 -1.88
CA PRO A 23 -1.85 -10.73 -0.65
C PRO A 23 -0.95 -10.88 0.58
N THR A 24 -1.40 -10.32 1.69
CA THR A 24 -0.74 -10.56 2.98
C THR A 24 -0.70 -12.06 3.28
N GLY A 25 0.40 -12.54 3.86
CA GLY A 25 0.61 -13.96 4.20
C GLY A 25 0.98 -14.87 3.03
N VAL A 26 1.10 -14.39 1.79
CA VAL A 26 1.36 -15.23 0.61
C VAL A 26 2.78 -15.81 0.57
N GLY A 27 3.79 -15.14 1.16
CA GLY A 27 5.18 -15.61 1.20
C GLY A 27 6.19 -14.72 0.46
N LYS A 28 5.87 -13.42 0.24
CA LYS A 28 6.78 -12.47 -0.44
C LYS A 28 8.15 -12.37 0.23
N THR A 29 8.19 -12.12 1.53
CA THR A 29 9.43 -11.96 2.30
C THR A 29 10.30 -13.21 2.27
N GLU A 30 9.68 -14.38 2.33
CA GLU A 30 10.38 -15.67 2.24
C GLU A 30 11.09 -15.83 0.88
N LEU A 31 10.44 -15.39 -0.21
CA LEU A 31 11.01 -15.44 -1.55
C LEU A 31 12.15 -14.43 -1.74
N LEU A 32 12.03 -13.22 -1.15
CA LEU A 32 13.07 -12.19 -1.25
C LEU A 32 14.41 -12.63 -0.66
N LEU A 33 14.39 -13.52 0.33
CA LEU A 33 15.61 -14.08 0.94
C LEU A 33 16.35 -15.09 0.03
N ASP A 34 15.72 -15.60 -1.00
CA ASP A 34 16.35 -16.50 -1.98
C ASP A 34 17.04 -15.71 -3.12
N LEU A 35 16.93 -14.38 -3.13
CA LEU A 35 17.53 -13.52 -4.16
C LEU A 35 18.97 -13.13 -3.79
N ASP A 36 19.80 -12.95 -4.81
CA ASP A 36 21.18 -12.48 -4.64
C ASP A 36 21.22 -11.00 -4.24
N PRO A 37 21.64 -10.66 -3.01
CA PRO A 37 21.69 -9.28 -2.53
C PRO A 37 22.71 -8.40 -3.25
N GLN A 38 23.65 -9.01 -4.00
CA GLN A 38 24.60 -8.27 -4.83
C GLN A 38 23.94 -7.77 -6.13
N ARG A 39 22.86 -8.42 -6.57
CA ARG A 39 22.16 -8.10 -7.82
C ARG A 39 20.84 -7.36 -7.60
N PHE A 40 20.23 -7.49 -6.43
CA PHE A 40 18.89 -6.96 -6.17
C PHE A 40 18.85 -6.12 -4.90
N SER A 41 17.96 -5.14 -4.90
CA SER A 41 17.52 -4.43 -3.70
C SER A 41 16.00 -4.27 -3.73
N VAL A 42 15.38 -4.23 -2.56
CA VAL A 42 13.93 -4.20 -2.40
C VAL A 42 13.45 -2.77 -2.14
N ILE A 43 12.39 -2.38 -2.82
CA ILE A 43 11.60 -1.18 -2.52
C ILE A 43 10.28 -1.66 -1.93
N ASN A 44 10.08 -1.37 -0.65
CA ASN A 44 8.88 -1.81 0.06
C ASN A 44 7.65 -1.03 -0.40
N ALA A 45 6.61 -1.73 -0.87
CA ALA A 45 5.33 -1.18 -1.30
C ALA A 45 4.19 -1.59 -0.35
N ASP A 46 4.41 -1.37 0.94
CA ASP A 46 3.41 -1.56 1.99
C ASP A 46 3.15 -0.22 2.69
N SER A 47 1.88 0.19 2.79
CA SER A 47 1.49 1.50 3.32
C SER A 47 1.59 1.63 4.84
N ILE A 48 1.90 0.55 5.56
CA ILE A 48 2.06 0.58 7.02
C ILE A 48 3.52 0.39 7.41
N GLN A 49 4.28 -0.45 6.69
CA GLN A 49 5.69 -0.67 6.99
C GLN A 49 6.61 0.54 6.74
N VAL A 50 6.09 1.57 6.08
CA VAL A 50 6.79 2.87 5.91
C VAL A 50 6.92 3.62 7.23
N TYR A 51 6.06 3.34 8.20
CA TYR A 51 6.02 4.03 9.49
C TYR A 51 7.00 3.43 10.50
N ARG A 52 7.72 4.30 11.22
CA ARG A 52 8.55 3.92 12.38
C ARG A 52 7.68 3.37 13.50
N HIS A 53 8.23 2.50 14.32
CA HIS A 53 7.58 1.93 15.51
C HIS A 53 6.37 1.02 15.23
N LEU A 54 6.03 0.79 13.96
CA LEU A 54 4.97 -0.12 13.55
C LEU A 54 5.60 -1.39 12.96
N ASP A 55 6.12 -2.25 13.81
CA ASP A 55 6.97 -3.38 13.41
C ASP A 55 6.22 -4.71 13.40
N ILE A 56 5.73 -5.13 14.56
CA ILE A 56 5.09 -6.43 14.74
C ILE A 56 3.72 -6.46 14.05
N GLY A 57 2.86 -5.47 14.32
CA GLY A 57 1.51 -5.40 13.76
C GLY A 57 1.48 -5.25 12.23
N SER A 58 2.49 -4.62 11.64
CA SER A 58 2.66 -4.54 10.19
C SER A 58 3.33 -5.78 9.58
N ALA A 59 3.89 -6.67 10.42
CA ALA A 59 4.82 -7.73 10.06
C ALA A 59 5.96 -7.22 9.14
N LYS A 60 6.58 -6.14 9.57
CA LYS A 60 7.75 -5.55 8.93
C LYS A 60 8.88 -6.57 8.82
N ALA A 61 9.65 -6.50 7.75
CA ALA A 61 10.83 -7.32 7.60
C ALA A 61 11.78 -7.09 8.80
N SER A 62 12.18 -8.15 9.48
CA SER A 62 13.10 -8.03 10.63
C SER A 62 14.43 -7.42 10.23
N LYS A 63 15.18 -6.92 11.21
CA LYS A 63 16.50 -6.35 10.92
C LYS A 63 17.47 -7.36 10.30
N GLU A 64 17.34 -8.66 10.63
CA GLU A 64 18.11 -9.72 9.99
C GLU A 64 17.78 -9.83 8.50
N VAL A 65 16.48 -9.78 8.14
CA VAL A 65 16.03 -9.78 6.74
C VAL A 65 16.53 -8.53 6.02
N GLN A 66 16.40 -7.37 6.64
CA GLN A 66 16.89 -6.10 6.06
C GLN A 66 18.41 -6.07 5.89
N ASN A 67 19.16 -6.75 6.76
CA ASN A 67 20.61 -6.89 6.64
C ASN A 67 21.02 -7.90 5.56
N THR A 68 20.17 -8.91 5.27
CA THR A 68 20.43 -9.89 4.21
C THR A 68 20.26 -9.29 2.82
N ILE A 69 19.19 -8.54 2.60
CA ILE A 69 18.94 -7.83 1.34
C ILE A 69 18.46 -6.41 1.66
N THR A 70 19.08 -5.42 0.98
CA THR A 70 18.76 -4.00 1.24
C THR A 70 17.29 -3.71 0.95
N HIS A 71 16.60 -3.09 1.92
CA HIS A 71 15.22 -2.61 1.79
C HIS A 71 15.16 -1.09 1.87
N TYR A 72 14.50 -0.49 0.89
CA TYR A 72 14.14 0.93 0.86
C TYR A 72 12.67 1.09 1.27
N LEU A 73 12.28 2.27 1.74
CA LEU A 73 10.92 2.63 2.15
C LEU A 73 10.39 1.81 3.34
N ILE A 74 11.27 1.47 4.26
CA ILE A 74 10.93 0.99 5.60
C ILE A 74 11.38 2.06 6.61
N ASP A 75 10.57 2.36 7.63
CA ASP A 75 10.89 3.34 8.69
C ASP A 75 11.20 4.76 8.16
N VAL A 76 10.53 5.20 7.10
CA VAL A 76 10.80 6.51 6.46
C VAL A 76 9.91 7.63 6.98
N GLN A 77 8.79 7.31 7.67
CA GLN A 77 7.79 8.27 8.12
C GLN A 77 7.43 8.04 9.58
N ASP A 78 7.02 9.08 10.30
CA ASP A 78 6.48 8.95 11.65
C ASP A 78 4.97 8.63 11.62
N PRO A 79 4.44 7.82 12.57
CA PRO A 79 3.07 7.29 12.46
C PRO A 79 1.97 8.34 12.59
N TRP A 80 2.26 9.53 13.10
CA TRP A 80 1.34 10.68 13.17
C TRP A 80 1.34 11.53 11.90
N GLU A 81 2.23 11.29 10.95
CA GLU A 81 2.33 12.02 9.69
C GLU A 81 1.71 11.23 8.54
N GLN A 82 1.05 11.93 7.63
CA GLN A 82 0.45 11.29 6.45
C GLN A 82 1.52 10.90 5.44
N PHE A 83 1.49 9.65 4.97
CA PHE A 83 2.30 9.18 3.84
C PHE A 83 1.38 8.89 2.64
N SER A 84 1.48 9.70 1.61
CA SER A 84 0.63 9.63 0.43
C SER A 84 1.23 8.73 -0.67
N VAL A 85 0.42 8.40 -1.68
CA VAL A 85 0.92 7.73 -2.88
C VAL A 85 1.91 8.60 -3.66
N GLY A 86 1.78 9.91 -3.60
CA GLY A 86 2.74 10.85 -4.19
C GLY A 86 4.10 10.77 -3.51
N ASP A 87 4.11 10.68 -2.17
CA ASP A 87 5.35 10.45 -1.41
C ASP A 87 5.96 9.11 -1.78
N PHE A 88 5.15 8.04 -1.83
CA PHE A 88 5.63 6.73 -2.25
C PHE A 88 6.34 6.78 -3.61
N ILE A 89 5.73 7.40 -4.63
CA ILE A 89 6.32 7.52 -5.96
C ILE A 89 7.65 8.28 -5.90
N SER A 90 7.68 9.42 -5.20
CA SER A 90 8.90 10.24 -5.06
C SER A 90 10.05 9.50 -4.39
N TYR A 91 9.75 8.75 -3.31
CA TYR A 91 10.75 7.95 -2.60
C TYR A 91 11.18 6.72 -3.42
N ALA A 92 10.24 6.06 -4.10
CA ALA A 92 10.52 4.90 -4.92
C ALA A 92 11.36 5.27 -6.16
N ASP A 93 11.10 6.42 -6.81
CA ASP A 93 11.91 6.92 -7.92
C ASP A 93 13.38 7.14 -7.49
N LYS A 94 13.59 7.82 -6.37
CA LYS A 94 14.94 8.01 -5.81
C LYS A 94 15.63 6.71 -5.44
N ALA A 95 14.86 5.75 -4.90
CA ALA A 95 15.38 4.43 -4.57
C ALA A 95 15.78 3.66 -5.85
N CYS A 96 14.97 3.70 -6.91
CA CYS A 96 15.29 3.09 -8.20
C CYS A 96 16.59 3.67 -8.77
N GLU A 97 16.74 4.99 -8.79
CA GLU A 97 17.96 5.66 -9.26
C GLU A 97 19.20 5.19 -8.48
N LYS A 98 19.11 5.17 -7.16
CA LYS A 98 20.21 4.75 -6.31
C LYS A 98 20.58 3.28 -6.53
N ILE A 99 19.58 2.39 -6.62
CA ILE A 99 19.80 0.95 -6.86
C ILE A 99 20.48 0.74 -8.22
N HIS A 100 20.06 1.45 -9.27
CA HIS A 100 20.71 1.36 -10.57
C HIS A 100 22.13 1.92 -10.57
N GLN A 101 22.41 3.00 -9.84
CA GLN A 101 23.77 3.52 -9.65
C GLN A 101 24.69 2.52 -8.96
N GLU A 102 24.14 1.65 -8.11
CA GLU A 102 24.85 0.55 -7.47
C GLU A 102 25.00 -0.68 -8.40
N GLY A 103 24.52 -0.61 -9.64
CA GLY A 103 24.54 -1.73 -10.61
C GLY A 103 23.56 -2.84 -10.27
N LYS A 104 22.54 -2.56 -9.47
CA LYS A 104 21.52 -3.53 -9.03
C LYS A 104 20.17 -3.29 -9.72
N ILE A 105 19.29 -4.26 -9.59
CA ILE A 105 17.94 -4.22 -10.13
C ILE A 105 16.94 -4.02 -8.98
N PRO A 106 16.06 -3.00 -9.03
CA PRO A 106 15.05 -2.78 -8.03
C PRO A 106 13.92 -3.79 -8.12
N ILE A 107 13.51 -4.33 -6.97
CA ILE A 107 12.32 -5.16 -6.82
C ILE A 107 11.33 -4.39 -5.96
N ILE A 108 10.24 -3.91 -6.56
CA ILE A 108 9.14 -3.31 -5.82
C ILE A 108 8.28 -4.45 -5.28
N SER A 109 8.28 -4.62 -3.95
CA SER A 109 7.57 -5.72 -3.30
C SER A 109 6.63 -5.23 -2.21
N GLY A 110 5.39 -5.72 -2.21
CA GLY A 110 4.42 -5.34 -1.18
C GLY A 110 3.00 -5.82 -1.42
N GLY A 111 2.10 -5.30 -0.60
CA GLY A 111 0.68 -5.62 -0.65
C GLY A 111 -0.21 -4.44 -1.05
N THR A 112 0.31 -3.22 -1.13
CA THR A 112 -0.47 -2.03 -1.43
C THR A 112 -0.62 -1.85 -2.95
N ALA A 113 -1.59 -2.53 -3.54
CA ALA A 113 -1.80 -2.56 -5.00
C ALA A 113 -1.94 -1.16 -5.63
N TYR A 114 -2.46 -0.19 -4.86
CA TYR A 114 -2.58 1.20 -5.26
C TYR A 114 -1.20 1.82 -5.55
N TYR A 115 -0.17 1.49 -4.76
CA TYR A 115 1.20 1.96 -4.98
C TYR A 115 1.78 1.46 -6.31
N PHE A 116 1.61 0.17 -6.62
CA PHE A 116 2.08 -0.40 -7.89
C PHE A 116 1.44 0.27 -9.10
N LYS A 117 0.11 0.49 -9.04
CA LYS A 117 -0.62 1.12 -10.14
C LYS A 117 -0.13 2.54 -10.41
N HIS A 118 -0.01 3.33 -9.35
CA HIS A 118 0.43 4.72 -9.49
C HIS A 118 1.94 4.86 -9.73
N PHE A 119 2.74 3.91 -9.28
CA PHE A 119 4.14 3.87 -9.68
C PHE A 119 4.30 3.59 -11.17
N LEU A 120 3.49 2.70 -11.73
CA LEU A 120 3.56 2.34 -13.15
C LEU A 120 3.02 3.46 -14.04
N TYR A 121 1.84 3.99 -13.74
CA TYR A 121 1.14 4.93 -14.62
C TYR A 121 1.26 6.39 -14.20
N GLY A 122 1.74 6.67 -13.00
CA GLY A 122 1.76 8.03 -12.44
C GLY A 122 0.48 8.38 -11.70
N LEU A 123 0.39 9.66 -11.33
CA LEU A 123 -0.80 10.23 -10.70
C LEU A 123 -1.72 10.83 -11.77
N SER A 124 -3.01 10.83 -11.49
CA SER A 124 -3.96 11.63 -12.29
C SER A 124 -3.69 13.12 -12.08
N GLU A 125 -4.14 13.96 -13.01
CA GLU A 125 -4.05 15.43 -12.89
C GLU A 125 -5.11 16.02 -11.94
N ALA A 126 -5.83 15.18 -11.19
CA ALA A 126 -6.77 15.64 -10.18
C ALA A 126 -6.04 16.50 -9.14
N PRO A 127 -6.65 17.61 -8.66
CA PRO A 127 -6.07 18.43 -7.61
C PRO A 127 -5.62 17.57 -6.42
N PRO A 128 -4.45 17.85 -5.82
CA PRO A 128 -4.05 17.21 -4.58
C PRO A 128 -5.09 17.50 -3.48
N SER A 129 -5.08 16.71 -2.41
CA SER A 129 -5.93 17.01 -1.27
C SER A 129 -5.47 18.31 -0.61
N ASP A 130 -6.40 19.24 -0.44
CA ASP A 130 -6.21 20.52 0.23
C ASP A 130 -6.94 20.46 1.57
N GLU A 131 -6.27 20.89 2.64
CA GLU A 131 -6.80 20.80 4.01
C GLU A 131 -8.03 21.71 4.21
N ALA A 132 -8.04 22.89 3.62
CA ALA A 132 -9.17 23.83 3.72
C ALA A 132 -10.39 23.29 2.98
N VAL A 133 -10.20 22.77 1.76
CA VAL A 133 -11.28 22.15 0.97
C VAL A 133 -11.82 20.89 1.69
N ARG A 134 -10.94 20.06 2.25
CA ARG A 134 -11.34 18.89 3.03
C ARG A 134 -12.18 19.29 4.25
N ALA A 135 -11.74 20.28 5.01
CA ALA A 135 -12.48 20.75 6.18
C ALA A 135 -13.86 21.30 5.77
N GLN A 136 -13.95 22.04 4.67
CA GLN A 136 -15.21 22.53 4.13
C GLN A 136 -16.17 21.40 3.75
N VAL A 137 -15.68 20.40 3.00
CA VAL A 137 -16.49 19.24 2.59
C VAL A 137 -16.92 18.42 3.81
N SER A 138 -16.02 18.20 4.79
CA SER A 138 -16.33 17.50 6.03
C SER A 138 -17.42 18.21 6.83
N ALA A 139 -17.34 19.55 6.98
CA ALA A 139 -18.38 20.32 7.67
C ALA A 139 -19.75 20.25 6.97
N LEU A 140 -19.78 20.24 5.63
CA LEU A 140 -21.01 20.05 4.88
C LEU A 140 -21.61 18.64 5.09
N ILE A 141 -20.77 17.62 5.15
CA ILE A 141 -21.20 16.24 5.42
C ILE A 141 -21.72 16.09 6.85
N GLU A 142 -21.07 16.71 7.84
CA GLU A 142 -21.54 16.73 9.23
C GLU A 142 -22.89 17.42 9.37
N LEU A 143 -23.10 18.52 8.64
CA LEU A 143 -24.33 19.29 8.68
C LEU A 143 -25.50 18.58 8.01
N HIS A 144 -25.28 17.94 6.85
CA HIS A 144 -26.34 17.42 5.99
C HIS A 144 -26.44 15.89 5.97
N GLY A 145 -25.45 15.18 6.47
CA GLY A 145 -25.37 13.73 6.55
C GLY A 145 -24.83 13.04 5.29
N ASN A 146 -24.53 11.75 5.44
CA ASN A 146 -23.91 10.93 4.40
C ASN A 146 -24.79 10.75 3.15
N GLU A 147 -26.11 10.67 3.31
CA GLU A 147 -27.04 10.54 2.18
C GLU A 147 -27.02 11.78 1.28
N TRP A 148 -26.95 12.97 1.88
CA TRP A 148 -26.78 14.21 1.15
C TRP A 148 -25.47 14.20 0.35
N ALA A 149 -24.37 13.80 0.97
CA ALA A 149 -23.07 13.75 0.31
C ALA A 149 -23.09 12.86 -0.94
N PHE A 150 -23.68 11.66 -0.83
CA PHE A 150 -23.79 10.75 -1.97
C PHE A 150 -24.73 11.28 -3.06
N ARG A 151 -25.85 11.91 -2.69
CA ARG A 151 -26.74 12.59 -3.63
C ARG A 151 -26.01 13.72 -4.36
N ARG A 152 -25.26 14.55 -3.62
CA ARG A 152 -24.45 15.60 -4.20
C ARG A 152 -23.39 15.06 -5.17
N LEU A 153 -22.74 13.95 -4.82
CA LEU A 153 -21.81 13.27 -5.73
C LEU A 153 -22.54 12.81 -7.01
N SER A 154 -23.75 12.26 -6.88
CA SER A 154 -24.54 11.80 -8.05
C SER A 154 -24.92 12.94 -9.00
N GLU A 155 -25.09 14.16 -8.48
CA GLU A 155 -25.35 15.37 -9.27
C GLU A 155 -24.09 15.88 -10.01
N VAL A 156 -22.94 15.93 -9.34
CA VAL A 156 -21.72 16.55 -9.88
C VAL A 156 -20.81 15.57 -10.60
N ASP A 157 -20.88 14.27 -10.27
CA ASP A 157 -20.07 13.20 -10.88
C ASP A 157 -20.84 11.86 -10.90
N PRO A 158 -21.84 11.72 -11.77
CA PRO A 158 -22.64 10.50 -11.86
C PRO A 158 -21.79 9.27 -12.21
N VAL A 159 -20.73 9.43 -12.97
CA VAL A 159 -19.82 8.33 -13.35
C VAL A 159 -19.06 7.78 -12.12
N SER A 160 -18.62 8.65 -11.22
CA SER A 160 -18.04 8.21 -9.95
C SER A 160 -19.10 7.60 -9.03
N ALA A 161 -20.31 8.16 -8.98
CA ALA A 161 -21.39 7.65 -8.15
C ALA A 161 -21.85 6.23 -8.53
N GLU A 162 -21.79 5.85 -9.80
CA GLU A 162 -22.05 4.46 -10.24
C GLU A 162 -21.00 3.45 -9.73
N ARG A 163 -19.79 3.89 -9.41
CA ARG A 163 -18.67 3.03 -9.02
C ARG A 163 -18.39 3.03 -7.52
N ILE A 164 -18.79 4.11 -6.83
CA ILE A 164 -18.53 4.32 -5.41
C ILE A 164 -19.76 3.88 -4.63
N HIS A 165 -19.57 2.95 -3.69
CA HIS A 165 -20.68 2.56 -2.82
C HIS A 165 -21.09 3.75 -1.91
N PRO A 166 -22.40 3.99 -1.66
CA PRO A 166 -22.86 5.13 -0.85
C PRO A 166 -22.27 5.20 0.55
N SER A 167 -21.90 4.07 1.14
CA SER A 167 -21.25 4.02 2.46
C SER A 167 -19.73 4.24 2.44
N ASP A 168 -19.10 4.33 1.26
CA ASP A 168 -17.67 4.61 1.15
C ASP A 168 -17.41 6.13 1.22
N MET A 169 -17.62 6.66 2.42
CA MET A 169 -17.54 8.11 2.66
C MET A 169 -16.16 8.69 2.36
N TYR A 170 -15.11 7.90 2.48
CA TYR A 170 -13.77 8.36 2.09
C TYR A 170 -13.69 8.70 0.60
N ARG A 171 -14.24 7.84 -0.27
CA ARG A 171 -14.25 8.09 -1.72
C ARG A 171 -15.29 9.12 -2.12
N VAL A 172 -16.44 9.14 -1.46
CA VAL A 172 -17.47 10.16 -1.67
C VAL A 172 -16.93 11.55 -1.36
N SER A 173 -16.34 11.75 -0.16
CA SER A 173 -15.77 13.05 0.23
C SER A 173 -14.63 13.47 -0.69
N ARG A 174 -13.74 12.53 -1.05
CA ARG A 174 -12.63 12.84 -1.96
C ARG A 174 -13.10 13.30 -3.35
N ALA A 175 -14.14 12.69 -3.89
CA ALA A 175 -14.70 13.10 -5.17
C ALA A 175 -15.33 14.51 -5.10
N LEU A 176 -16.00 14.81 -3.99
CA LEU A 176 -16.53 16.15 -3.72
C LEU A 176 -15.41 17.20 -3.52
N GLU A 177 -14.34 16.85 -2.76
CA GLU A 177 -13.16 17.73 -2.62
C GLU A 177 -12.55 18.09 -3.98
N VAL A 178 -12.41 17.11 -4.89
CA VAL A 178 -11.88 17.37 -6.24
C VAL A 178 -12.80 18.32 -7.01
N TYR A 179 -14.11 18.11 -6.92
CA TYR A 179 -15.08 18.99 -7.57
C TYR A 179 -15.03 20.42 -7.00
N GLU A 180 -15.02 20.57 -5.69
CA GLU A 180 -14.94 21.89 -5.03
C GLU A 180 -13.63 22.61 -5.35
N ALA A 181 -12.51 21.89 -5.45
CA ALA A 181 -11.21 22.46 -5.76
C ALA A 181 -11.02 22.84 -7.24
N SER A 182 -11.69 22.15 -8.17
CA SER A 182 -11.41 22.29 -9.61
C SER A 182 -12.61 22.69 -10.47
N GLY A 183 -13.83 22.58 -9.95
CA GLY A 183 -15.05 22.68 -10.73
C GLY A 183 -15.27 21.54 -11.73
N LYS A 184 -14.46 20.47 -11.67
CA LYS A 184 -14.54 19.32 -12.57
C LYS A 184 -14.78 18.02 -11.79
N PRO A 185 -15.58 17.08 -12.32
CA PRO A 185 -15.80 15.79 -11.67
C PRO A 185 -14.51 14.97 -11.57
N LEU A 186 -14.35 14.19 -10.49
CA LEU A 186 -13.20 13.29 -10.31
C LEU A 186 -13.06 12.31 -11.49
N SER A 187 -14.17 11.84 -12.05
CA SER A 187 -14.18 10.94 -13.20
C SER A 187 -13.58 11.52 -14.47
N SER A 188 -13.42 12.85 -14.58
CA SER A 188 -12.76 13.49 -15.71
C SER A 188 -11.23 13.43 -15.64
N PHE A 189 -10.68 13.07 -14.48
CA PHE A 189 -9.24 12.92 -14.25
C PHE A 189 -8.84 11.45 -14.31
N SER A 190 -8.54 10.96 -15.52
CA SER A 190 -8.03 9.61 -15.71
C SER A 190 -6.55 9.48 -15.34
N LEU A 191 -6.12 8.25 -15.05
CA LEU A 191 -4.69 7.95 -15.05
C LEU A 191 -4.16 7.99 -16.48
N PRO A 192 -2.86 8.32 -16.67
CA PRO A 192 -2.21 8.13 -17.96
C PRO A 192 -2.42 6.71 -18.49
N ALA A 193 -2.66 6.59 -19.80
CA ALA A 193 -2.89 5.29 -20.44
C ALA A 193 -1.60 4.47 -20.56
N GLU A 194 -0.47 5.16 -20.74
CA GLU A 194 0.84 4.55 -20.92
C GLU A 194 1.66 4.55 -19.63
N PRO A 195 2.49 3.53 -19.42
CA PRO A 195 3.43 3.51 -18.31
C PRO A 195 4.39 4.70 -18.33
N ARG A 196 4.73 5.21 -17.16
CA ARG A 196 5.74 6.28 -17.01
C ARG A 196 7.08 5.84 -17.58
N TYR A 197 7.77 6.76 -18.23
CA TYR A 197 9.15 6.55 -18.76
C TYR A 197 9.30 5.34 -19.69
N GLY A 198 8.22 4.82 -20.28
CA GLY A 198 8.25 3.60 -21.09
C GLY A 198 8.62 2.35 -20.26
N MET A 199 8.28 2.32 -18.98
CA MET A 199 8.56 1.17 -18.12
C MET A 199 7.83 -0.09 -18.60
N HIS A 200 8.57 -1.19 -18.65
CA HIS A 200 8.05 -2.54 -18.93
C HIS A 200 8.52 -3.49 -17.83
N PRO A 201 7.98 -3.41 -16.60
CA PRO A 201 8.43 -4.23 -15.50
C PRO A 201 8.10 -5.70 -15.72
N LEU A 202 8.94 -6.61 -15.22
CA LEU A 202 8.52 -7.97 -14.98
C LEU A 202 7.50 -7.97 -13.84
N VAL A 203 6.27 -8.40 -14.11
CA VAL A 203 5.20 -8.39 -13.12
C VAL A 203 4.91 -9.81 -12.64
N ILE A 204 5.35 -10.13 -11.43
CA ILE A 204 5.10 -11.43 -10.77
C ILE A 204 4.04 -11.24 -9.69
N GLY A 205 2.91 -11.91 -9.86
CA GLY A 205 1.84 -12.01 -8.89
C GLY A 205 1.93 -13.33 -8.12
N LEU A 206 2.09 -13.27 -6.81
CA LEU A 206 2.08 -14.47 -5.98
C LEU A 206 0.65 -14.82 -5.56
N ALA A 207 0.27 -16.07 -5.77
CA ALA A 207 -1.04 -16.59 -5.37
C ALA A 207 -0.88 -17.96 -4.69
N ARG A 208 -1.74 -18.23 -3.70
CA ARG A 208 -1.86 -19.52 -3.04
C ARG A 208 -3.31 -19.96 -2.99
N ASP A 209 -3.52 -21.24 -2.75
CA ASP A 209 -4.84 -21.75 -2.39
C ASP A 209 -5.44 -20.96 -1.22
N SER A 210 -6.75 -20.71 -1.29
CA SER A 210 -7.42 -19.83 -0.34
C SER A 210 -7.49 -20.41 1.07
N ALA A 211 -7.51 -21.75 1.24
CA ALA A 211 -7.52 -22.38 2.55
C ALA A 211 -6.13 -22.29 3.18
N LEU A 212 -5.08 -22.52 2.39
CA LEU A 212 -3.70 -22.38 2.83
C LEU A 212 -3.39 -20.93 3.21
N LEU A 213 -3.83 -19.96 2.40
CA LEU A 213 -3.63 -18.54 2.70
C LEU A 213 -4.32 -18.13 4.02
N ARG A 214 -5.54 -18.60 4.25
CA ARG A 214 -6.26 -18.37 5.52
C ARG A 214 -5.52 -18.93 6.72
N SER A 215 -5.03 -20.18 6.63
CA SER A 215 -4.22 -20.80 7.69
C SER A 215 -2.95 -20.00 7.99
N ARG A 216 -2.23 -19.55 6.95
CA ARG A 216 -1.02 -18.71 7.11
C ARG A 216 -1.33 -17.36 7.75
N ILE A 217 -2.46 -16.73 7.43
CA ILE A 217 -2.89 -15.49 8.08
C ILE A 217 -3.12 -15.72 9.57
N GLY A 218 -3.85 -16.76 9.96
CA GLY A 218 -4.08 -17.10 11.38
C GLY A 218 -2.78 -17.37 12.14
N LEU A 219 -1.87 -18.17 11.56
CA LEU A 219 -0.55 -18.46 12.16
C LEU A 219 0.29 -17.20 12.32
N ARG A 220 0.27 -16.29 11.34
CA ARG A 220 0.98 -15.02 11.39
C ARG A 220 0.45 -14.13 12.53
N ILE A 221 -0.87 -14.05 12.71
CA ILE A 221 -1.46 -13.25 13.77
C ILE A 221 -1.11 -13.81 15.15
N LYS A 222 -1.21 -15.15 15.32
CA LYS A 222 -0.75 -15.78 16.54
C LYS A 222 0.70 -15.42 16.84
N LYS A 223 1.58 -15.52 15.84
CA LYS A 223 3.01 -15.16 15.98
C LYS A 223 3.18 -13.69 16.39
N MET A 224 2.43 -12.75 15.80
CA MET A 224 2.47 -11.33 16.19
C MET A 224 2.20 -11.13 17.68
N PHE A 225 1.17 -11.79 18.22
CA PHE A 225 0.86 -11.71 19.65
C PHE A 225 1.93 -12.37 20.53
N ASP A 226 2.52 -13.49 20.07
CA ASP A 226 3.58 -14.19 20.78
C ASP A 226 4.90 -13.38 20.76
N GLU A 227 5.12 -12.54 19.74
CA GLU A 227 6.26 -11.63 19.60
C GLU A 227 6.08 -10.29 20.35
N GLY A 228 4.93 -10.05 20.98
CA GLY A 228 4.70 -8.87 21.82
C GLY A 228 3.95 -7.73 21.15
N LEU A 229 3.02 -8.02 20.22
CA LEU A 229 2.19 -6.99 19.59
C LEU A 229 1.48 -6.07 20.61
N GLU A 230 0.99 -6.63 21.72
CA GLU A 230 0.37 -5.82 22.78
C GLU A 230 1.36 -4.87 23.46
N ASP A 231 2.63 -5.25 23.58
CA ASP A 231 3.66 -4.38 24.15
C ASP A 231 4.08 -3.29 23.17
N GLU A 232 4.06 -3.57 21.86
CA GLU A 232 4.22 -2.56 20.81
C GLU A 232 3.10 -1.51 20.92
N ILE A 233 1.83 -1.94 21.04
CA ILE A 233 0.70 -1.02 21.23
C ILE A 233 0.86 -0.19 22.50
N ARG A 234 1.22 -0.81 23.64
CA ARG A 234 1.48 -0.06 24.91
C ARG A 234 2.63 0.93 24.75
N GLY A 235 3.64 0.60 23.94
CA GLY A 235 4.73 1.50 23.58
C GLY A 235 4.23 2.74 22.85
N LEU A 236 3.40 2.53 21.81
CA LEU A 236 2.77 3.62 21.04
C LEU A 236 1.89 4.52 21.95
N LEU A 237 1.09 3.93 22.81
CA LEU A 237 0.27 4.70 23.78
C LEU A 237 1.13 5.56 24.72
N ARG A 238 2.30 5.07 25.19
CA ARG A 238 3.24 5.87 25.98
C ARG A 238 3.84 7.03 25.18
N MET A 239 3.90 6.92 23.85
CA MET A 239 4.32 8.00 22.94
C MET A 239 3.19 9.01 22.66
N GLY A 240 1.99 8.81 23.23
CA GLY A 240 0.82 9.67 22.99
C GLY A 240 0.04 9.30 21.75
N ALA A 241 0.09 8.04 21.31
CA ALA A 241 -0.64 7.60 20.12
C ALA A 241 -2.15 7.79 20.26
N GLU A 242 -2.74 8.36 19.23
CA GLU A 242 -4.18 8.59 19.11
C GLU A 242 -4.75 7.79 17.93
N SER A 243 -6.02 7.41 18.02
CA SER A 243 -6.71 6.67 16.95
C SER A 243 -6.73 7.42 15.60
N SER A 244 -6.53 8.73 15.63
CA SER A 244 -6.46 9.61 14.45
C SER A 244 -5.15 9.50 13.66
N TRP A 245 -4.09 8.92 14.23
CA TRP A 245 -2.80 8.82 13.55
C TRP A 245 -2.90 7.99 12.28
N PRO A 246 -2.40 8.49 11.12
CA PRO A 246 -2.47 7.79 9.84
C PRO A 246 -1.87 6.38 9.86
N GLY A 247 -0.74 6.19 10.53
CA GLY A 247 -0.08 4.88 10.64
C GLY A 247 -0.94 3.83 11.38
N LEU A 248 -1.78 4.27 12.30
CA LEU A 248 -2.61 3.38 13.13
C LEU A 248 -3.93 2.96 12.44
N GLN A 249 -4.20 3.45 11.23
CA GLN A 249 -5.35 3.01 10.45
C GLN A 249 -5.15 1.62 9.81
N GLY A 250 -3.93 1.07 9.93
CA GLY A 250 -3.60 -0.27 9.44
C GLY A 250 -4.24 -1.39 10.26
N ILE A 251 -4.49 -2.52 9.59
CA ILE A 251 -4.90 -3.76 10.25
C ILE A 251 -3.75 -4.23 11.16
N GLY A 252 -4.09 -4.62 12.38
CA GLY A 252 -3.12 -4.96 13.43
C GLY A 252 -2.92 -3.84 14.45
N TYR A 253 -3.40 -2.64 14.16
CA TYR A 253 -3.33 -1.47 15.03
C TYR A 253 -4.71 -0.92 15.35
N LYS A 254 -5.50 -0.57 14.33
CA LYS A 254 -6.82 0.04 14.52
C LYS A 254 -7.76 -0.78 15.40
N GLU A 255 -7.64 -2.11 15.37
CA GLU A 255 -8.48 -2.99 16.17
C GLU A 255 -8.26 -2.78 17.67
N PHE A 256 -7.04 -2.47 18.10
CA PHE A 256 -6.74 -2.14 19.49
C PHE A 256 -7.38 -0.81 19.91
N PHE A 257 -7.28 0.21 19.07
CA PHE A 257 -7.87 1.53 19.36
C PHE A 257 -9.40 1.45 19.39
N GLN A 258 -10.01 0.71 18.48
CA GLN A 258 -11.46 0.44 18.50
C GLN A 258 -11.88 -0.31 19.78
N ALA A 259 -11.12 -1.32 20.20
CA ALA A 259 -11.39 -2.04 21.43
C ALA A 259 -11.29 -1.14 22.66
N MET A 260 -10.33 -0.21 22.70
CA MET A 260 -10.20 0.77 23.80
C MET A 260 -11.39 1.75 23.84
N GLU A 261 -11.85 2.24 22.71
CA GLU A 261 -13.02 3.14 22.63
C GLU A 261 -14.28 2.48 23.19
N HIS A 262 -14.41 1.15 23.02
CA HIS A 262 -15.52 0.36 23.56
C HIS A 262 -15.27 -0.19 24.96
N GLY A 263 -14.09 0.06 25.58
CA GLY A 263 -13.74 -0.49 26.88
C GLY A 263 -13.50 -2.01 26.90
N GLU A 264 -13.27 -2.62 25.74
CA GLU A 264 -13.17 -4.07 25.54
C GLU A 264 -11.77 -4.52 25.11
N TRP A 265 -10.77 -4.38 25.98
CA TRP A 265 -9.45 -4.93 25.73
C TRP A 265 -9.43 -6.45 25.98
N SER A 266 -9.73 -7.22 24.98
CA SER A 266 -9.62 -8.69 25.00
C SER A 266 -8.73 -9.17 23.87
N ARG A 267 -7.60 -9.82 24.22
CA ARG A 267 -6.65 -10.38 23.26
C ARG A 267 -7.33 -11.29 22.21
N SER A 268 -8.25 -12.17 22.64
CA SER A 268 -8.92 -13.09 21.74
C SER A 268 -9.83 -12.37 20.75
N ILE A 269 -10.61 -11.40 21.23
CA ILE A 269 -11.54 -10.63 20.38
C ILE A 269 -10.75 -9.80 19.36
N ILE A 270 -9.68 -9.13 19.81
CA ILE A 270 -8.83 -8.32 18.92
C ILE A 270 -8.14 -9.21 17.89
N ALA A 271 -7.61 -10.37 18.28
CA ALA A 271 -6.97 -11.31 17.35
C ALA A 271 -7.95 -11.80 16.27
N ASP A 272 -9.19 -12.16 16.65
CA ASP A 272 -10.23 -12.57 15.72
C ASP A 272 -10.61 -11.45 14.75
N GLN A 273 -10.68 -10.22 15.22
CA GLN A 273 -10.96 -9.04 14.38
C GLN A 273 -9.82 -8.80 13.38
N ILE A 274 -8.56 -8.84 13.82
CA ILE A 274 -7.38 -8.70 12.96
C ILE A 274 -7.39 -9.81 11.90
N GLU A 275 -7.68 -11.05 12.27
CA GLU A 275 -7.72 -12.17 11.33
C GLU A 275 -8.83 -12.00 10.29
N ARG A 276 -10.03 -11.64 10.72
CA ARG A 276 -11.16 -11.36 9.83
C ARG A 276 -10.83 -10.22 8.85
N ASN A 277 -10.33 -9.10 9.35
CA ASN A 277 -9.97 -7.94 8.54
C ASN A 277 -8.83 -8.26 7.56
N SER A 278 -7.83 -9.03 7.98
CA SER A 278 -6.73 -9.49 7.13
C SER A 278 -7.19 -10.39 5.99
N ARG A 279 -8.15 -11.29 6.24
CA ARG A 279 -8.76 -12.13 5.18
C ARG A 279 -9.53 -11.30 4.16
N PHE A 280 -10.31 -10.33 4.60
CA PHE A 280 -11.01 -9.41 3.70
C PHE A 280 -10.04 -8.53 2.91
N TYR A 281 -8.97 -8.06 3.56
CA TYR A 281 -7.93 -7.28 2.90
C TYR A 281 -7.21 -8.11 1.82
N ALA A 282 -6.82 -9.34 2.14
CA ALA A 282 -6.20 -10.25 1.18
C ALA A 282 -7.09 -10.48 -0.06
N LYS A 283 -8.41 -10.64 0.12
CA LYS A 283 -9.37 -10.76 -0.99
C LYS A 283 -9.40 -9.47 -1.84
N ARG A 284 -9.44 -8.28 -1.21
CA ARG A 284 -9.41 -6.99 -1.93
C ARG A 284 -8.09 -6.79 -2.69
N GLN A 285 -6.95 -7.15 -2.07
CA GLN A 285 -5.65 -7.12 -2.75
C GLN A 285 -5.67 -7.97 -4.02
N MET A 286 -6.13 -9.22 -3.93
CA MET A 286 -6.21 -10.12 -5.10
C MET A 286 -7.13 -9.57 -6.19
N THR A 287 -8.29 -9.02 -5.82
CA THR A 287 -9.21 -8.41 -6.79
C THR A 287 -8.55 -7.24 -7.53
N PHE A 288 -7.81 -6.39 -6.80
CA PHE A 288 -7.12 -5.26 -7.41
C PHE A 288 -5.92 -5.72 -8.27
N PHE A 289 -5.08 -6.63 -7.78
CA PHE A 289 -3.92 -7.12 -8.53
C PHE A 289 -4.31 -7.84 -9.83
N LYS A 290 -5.48 -8.49 -9.87
CA LYS A 290 -6.02 -9.09 -11.11
C LYS A 290 -6.39 -8.06 -12.18
N SER A 291 -6.46 -6.77 -11.85
CA SER A 291 -6.69 -5.70 -12.82
C SER A 291 -5.43 -5.23 -13.54
N PHE A 292 -4.25 -5.71 -13.15
CA PHE A 292 -3.02 -5.45 -13.88
C PHE A 292 -2.96 -6.37 -15.13
N SER A 293 -2.49 -5.83 -16.25
CA SER A 293 -2.15 -6.61 -17.44
C SER A 293 -0.83 -7.35 -17.24
N GLU A 294 -0.66 -8.44 -17.99
CA GLU A 294 0.62 -9.17 -18.13
C GLU A 294 1.22 -9.73 -16.84
N VAL A 295 0.39 -10.02 -15.83
CA VAL A 295 0.85 -10.62 -14.58
C VAL A 295 1.16 -12.10 -14.78
N LYS A 296 2.39 -12.49 -14.46
CA LYS A 296 2.76 -13.90 -14.31
C LYS A 296 2.37 -14.37 -12.90
N TRP A 297 1.22 -15.05 -12.82
CA TRP A 297 0.74 -15.60 -11.54
C TRP A 297 1.45 -16.90 -11.21
N MET A 298 2.12 -16.95 -10.03
CA MET A 298 2.95 -18.07 -9.63
C MET A 298 2.66 -18.47 -8.18
N ASP A 299 2.79 -19.76 -7.87
CA ASP A 299 2.76 -20.24 -6.49
C ASP A 299 4.14 -19.99 -5.86
N PRO A 300 4.23 -19.28 -4.73
CA PRO A 300 5.51 -19.10 -4.03
C PRO A 300 6.12 -20.39 -3.46
N ALA A 301 5.45 -21.53 -3.56
CA ALA A 301 6.07 -22.83 -3.31
C ALA A 301 7.03 -23.26 -4.44
N ASP A 302 6.78 -22.80 -5.68
CA ASP A 302 7.66 -23.06 -6.82
C ASP A 302 8.72 -21.95 -6.97
N LYS A 303 9.59 -21.87 -5.98
CA LYS A 303 10.67 -20.86 -5.92
C LYS A 303 11.57 -20.93 -7.15
N GLN A 304 11.89 -22.13 -7.64
CA GLN A 304 12.80 -22.29 -8.77
C GLN A 304 12.24 -21.70 -10.06
N ALA A 305 10.95 -21.89 -10.33
CA ALA A 305 10.29 -21.30 -11.49
C ALA A 305 10.32 -19.76 -11.40
N ILE A 306 10.05 -19.19 -10.21
CA ILE A 306 10.08 -17.74 -10.01
C ILE A 306 11.48 -17.18 -10.23
N LEU A 307 12.50 -17.81 -9.65
CA LEU A 307 13.89 -17.38 -9.82
C LEU A 307 14.35 -17.49 -11.28
N THR A 308 13.88 -18.50 -12.01
CA THR A 308 14.15 -18.66 -13.43
C THR A 308 13.53 -17.52 -14.26
N GLU A 309 12.28 -17.13 -14.00
CA GLU A 309 11.63 -16.00 -14.65
C GLU A 309 12.39 -14.67 -14.42
N ILE A 310 12.82 -14.45 -13.16
CA ILE A 310 13.63 -13.29 -12.80
C ILE A 310 14.97 -13.30 -13.54
N ALA A 311 15.64 -14.45 -13.59
CA ALA A 311 16.93 -14.57 -14.28
C ALA A 311 16.81 -14.31 -15.78
N GLN A 312 15.76 -14.83 -16.44
CA GLN A 312 15.51 -14.60 -17.87
C GLN A 312 15.28 -13.12 -18.17
N TYR A 313 14.45 -12.44 -17.36
CA TYR A 313 14.20 -11.01 -17.52
C TYR A 313 15.45 -10.15 -17.33
N CYS A 314 16.36 -10.54 -16.45
CA CYS A 314 17.62 -9.83 -16.21
C CYS A 314 18.67 -10.03 -17.33
N CYS A 315 18.45 -10.96 -18.25
CA CYS A 315 19.33 -11.24 -19.37
C CYS A 315 18.79 -10.69 -20.72
N SER A 316 17.56 -10.18 -20.72
CA SER A 316 16.92 -9.57 -21.88
C SER A 316 17.16 -8.06 -21.93
#